data_395f8148dc20603b77f9d551f7756428
#
_entry.id   395f8148dc20603b77f9d551f7756428
#
_cell.length_a   1.000
_cell.length_b   1.000
_cell.length_c   1.000
_cell.angle_alpha   90.00
_cell.angle_beta   90.00
_cell.angle_gamma   90.00
#
_symmetry.space_group_name_H-M   'P 1'
#
loop_
_entity.id
_entity.type
_entity.pdbx_description
1 polymer ?
#
loop_
_entity_poly.entity_id
_entity_poly.type
_entity_poly.pdbx_seq_one_letter_code
_entity_poly.pdbx_strand_id
1 'polypeptide(L)'
;MMTWKKYTVEQLIDLDMLEAPMDGNHGSIHPKASDYVLTGVPFIMVNDISNGHVDLKNCAFISEKQAATLRKGFAKPGDVLLSHKATIGRTAIVPNDFNTIILTPQITYYRVKKGIDNRFLKYYFDSPNFQSLFNNWAGSGSTRAYLGITAQRKLPIILPELDEQIKIADILSSLDEKIHKNNEINNNLVA
;
A
#
# COMPACT_ATOMS: atom_id res chain seq x y z
N MET A 1 -19.59 -16.26 20.27
CA MET A 1 -19.44 -15.11 19.35
C MET A 1 -17.97 -14.89 19.15
N MET A 2 -17.45 -14.98 17.93
CA MET A 2 -16.08 -14.57 17.64
C MET A 2 -16.00 -13.05 17.78
N THR A 3 -15.22 -12.56 18.71
CA THR A 3 -15.06 -11.13 18.94
C THR A 3 -13.83 -10.65 18.19
N TRP A 4 -14.03 -9.87 17.14
CA TRP A 4 -12.95 -9.18 16.46
C TRP A 4 -12.30 -8.18 17.42
N LYS A 5 -10.98 -8.18 17.49
CA LYS A 5 -10.23 -7.31 18.40
C LYS A 5 -9.84 -6.02 17.70
N LYS A 6 -9.98 -4.91 18.39
CA LYS A 6 -9.60 -3.59 17.89
C LYS A 6 -8.23 -3.22 18.46
N TYR A 7 -7.31 -2.87 17.57
CA TYR A 7 -5.97 -2.36 17.89
C TYR A 7 -5.76 -1.00 17.22
N THR A 8 -4.78 -0.25 17.66
CA THR A 8 -4.17 0.80 16.85
C THR A 8 -2.97 0.22 16.09
N VAL A 9 -2.54 0.87 15.01
CA VAL A 9 -1.30 0.52 14.31
C VAL A 9 -0.12 0.48 15.30
N GLU A 10 -0.04 1.43 16.25
CA GLU A 10 0.99 1.45 17.30
C GLU A 10 0.97 0.19 18.14
N GLN A 11 -0.20 -0.23 18.61
CA GLN A 11 -0.33 -1.46 19.40
C GLN A 11 0.09 -2.70 18.60
N LEU A 12 -0.17 -2.74 17.30
CA LEU A 12 0.29 -3.85 16.45
C LEU A 12 1.82 -3.86 16.29
N ILE A 13 2.46 -2.69 16.29
CA ILE A 13 3.92 -2.57 16.30
C ILE A 13 4.48 -3.08 17.62
N ASP A 14 3.92 -2.65 18.75
CA ASP A 14 4.35 -3.06 20.10
C ASP A 14 4.19 -4.58 20.32
N LEU A 15 3.18 -5.19 19.70
CA LEU A 15 2.93 -6.65 19.72
C LEU A 15 3.77 -7.43 18.70
N ASP A 16 4.68 -6.78 17.98
CA ASP A 16 5.50 -7.36 16.91
C ASP A 16 4.68 -8.04 15.78
N MET A 17 3.46 -7.55 15.53
CA MET A 17 2.58 -8.02 14.45
C MET A 17 2.72 -7.17 13.18
N LEU A 18 3.30 -5.98 13.29
CA LEU A 18 3.51 -5.03 12.19
C LEU A 18 4.85 -4.31 12.37
N GLU A 19 5.58 -4.06 11.30
CA GLU A 19 6.69 -3.10 11.34
C GLU A 19 6.16 -1.67 11.36
N ALA A 20 6.97 -0.72 11.86
CA ALA A 20 6.60 0.69 11.82
C ALA A 20 6.35 1.14 10.37
N PRO A 21 5.16 1.66 10.02
CA PRO A 21 4.87 2.11 8.67
C PRO A 21 5.84 3.20 8.23
N MET A 22 6.22 3.19 6.94
CA MET A 22 7.19 4.13 6.42
C MET A 22 6.80 4.60 5.02
N ASP A 23 6.98 5.88 4.76
CA ASP A 23 6.79 6.52 3.46
C ASP A 23 8.12 6.71 2.70
N GLY A 24 8.05 7.25 1.48
CA GLY A 24 9.21 7.53 0.66
C GLY A 24 10.04 8.72 1.13
N ASN A 25 11.17 8.96 0.45
CA ASN A 25 12.11 10.02 0.78
C ASN A 25 11.57 11.40 0.41
N HIS A 26 11.82 12.38 1.27
CA HIS A 26 11.47 13.79 1.08
C HIS A 26 12.71 14.64 0.78
N GLY A 27 12.50 15.86 0.29
CA GLY A 27 13.54 16.88 0.12
C GLY A 27 14.48 16.60 -1.05
N SER A 28 15.74 17.00 -0.92
CA SER A 28 16.73 17.00 -2.00
C SER A 28 17.14 15.62 -2.50
N ILE A 29 16.98 14.58 -1.67
CA ILE A 29 17.31 13.19 -2.06
C ILE A 29 16.20 12.50 -2.81
N HIS A 30 15.01 13.11 -2.88
CA HIS A 30 13.88 12.56 -3.64
C HIS A 30 14.20 12.57 -5.13
N PRO A 31 14.11 11.42 -5.85
CA PRO A 31 14.36 11.33 -7.28
C PRO A 31 13.47 12.28 -8.08
N LYS A 32 14.05 12.95 -9.07
CA LYS A 32 13.36 13.86 -10.00
C LYS A 32 13.18 13.17 -11.35
N ALA A 33 12.30 13.71 -12.19
CA ALA A 33 12.09 13.16 -13.53
C ALA A 33 13.37 13.08 -14.38
N SER A 34 14.32 13.98 -14.16
CA SER A 34 15.66 13.94 -14.80
C SER A 34 16.52 12.74 -14.39
N ASP A 35 16.15 12.07 -13.30
CA ASP A 35 16.90 10.94 -12.74
C ASP A 35 16.35 9.59 -13.22
N TYR A 36 15.24 9.61 -13.98
CA TYR A 36 14.60 8.37 -14.43
C TYR A 36 15.41 7.72 -15.55
N VAL A 37 15.44 6.40 -15.50
CA VAL A 37 16.13 5.53 -16.46
C VAL A 37 15.17 4.52 -17.09
N LEU A 38 15.56 3.89 -18.20
CA LEU A 38 14.71 2.91 -18.90
C LEU A 38 14.52 1.63 -18.10
N THR A 39 15.52 1.23 -17.32
CA THR A 39 15.51 0.01 -16.50
C THR A 39 16.28 0.24 -15.21
N GLY A 40 15.86 -0.41 -14.12
CA GLY A 40 16.47 -0.24 -12.80
C GLY A 40 15.54 -0.65 -11.68
N VAL A 41 15.57 0.10 -10.58
CA VAL A 41 14.67 -0.10 -9.44
C VAL A 41 13.36 0.64 -9.69
N PRO A 42 12.19 0.00 -9.60
CA PRO A 42 10.91 0.66 -9.78
C PRO A 42 10.70 1.79 -8.76
N PHE A 43 10.26 2.94 -9.24
CA PHE A 43 9.96 4.12 -8.44
C PHE A 43 8.48 4.45 -8.52
N ILE A 44 7.73 4.09 -7.48
CA ILE A 44 6.28 4.04 -7.49
C ILE A 44 5.68 5.35 -7.01
N MET A 45 4.87 5.94 -7.87
CA MET A 45 4.03 7.10 -7.59
C MET A 45 2.59 6.68 -7.32
N VAL A 46 1.78 7.56 -6.74
CA VAL A 46 0.37 7.25 -6.45
C VAL A 46 -0.42 6.85 -7.71
N ASN A 47 -0.07 7.41 -8.88
CA ASN A 47 -0.74 7.08 -10.12
C ASN A 47 -0.45 5.66 -10.62
N ASP A 48 0.63 5.05 -10.15
CA ASP A 48 0.99 3.67 -10.46
C ASP A 48 0.23 2.66 -9.59
N ILE A 49 -0.62 3.14 -8.66
CA ILE A 49 -1.51 2.31 -7.84
C ILE A 49 -2.94 2.47 -8.34
N SER A 50 -3.51 1.42 -8.87
CA SER A 50 -4.90 1.38 -9.33
C SER A 50 -5.51 0.00 -9.18
N ASN A 51 -6.81 -0.04 -8.84
CA ASN A 51 -7.57 -1.29 -8.72
C ASN A 51 -6.91 -2.36 -7.84
N GLY A 52 -6.23 -1.94 -6.77
CA GLY A 52 -5.55 -2.86 -5.85
C GLY A 52 -4.20 -3.41 -6.35
N HIS A 53 -3.69 -2.92 -7.48
CA HIS A 53 -2.44 -3.36 -8.11
C HIS A 53 -1.43 -2.24 -8.26
N VAL A 54 -0.15 -2.61 -8.36
CA VAL A 54 0.95 -1.72 -8.73
C VAL A 54 1.25 -1.91 -10.21
N ASP A 55 1.19 -0.85 -11.01
CA ASP A 55 1.59 -0.87 -12.43
C ASP A 55 3.12 -0.80 -12.54
N LEU A 56 3.76 -1.96 -12.57
CA LEU A 56 5.21 -2.07 -12.74
C LEU A 56 5.67 -1.93 -14.21
N LYS A 57 4.74 -1.99 -15.17
CA LYS A 57 5.08 -1.88 -16.60
C LYS A 57 5.30 -0.42 -17.02
N ASN A 58 4.50 0.48 -16.47
CA ASN A 58 4.50 1.90 -16.85
C ASN A 58 5.08 2.82 -15.77
N CYS A 59 5.53 2.28 -14.64
CA CYS A 59 6.14 3.08 -13.58
C CYS A 59 7.50 3.66 -14.03
N ALA A 60 7.95 4.71 -13.33
CA ALA A 60 9.30 5.21 -13.48
C ALA A 60 10.33 4.21 -12.88
N PHE A 61 11.55 4.26 -13.39
CA PHE A 61 12.69 3.52 -12.82
C PHE A 61 13.80 4.47 -12.45
N ILE A 62 14.54 4.17 -11.39
CA ILE A 62 15.76 4.87 -11.01
C ILE A 62 16.95 3.91 -11.00
N SER A 63 18.16 4.43 -11.19
CA SER A 63 19.35 3.58 -11.16
C SER A 63 19.57 2.98 -9.76
N GLU A 64 20.20 1.80 -9.69
CA GLU A 64 20.56 1.19 -8.41
C GLU A 64 21.48 2.09 -7.58
N LYS A 65 22.40 2.82 -8.27
CA LYS A 65 23.27 3.79 -7.63
C LYS A 65 22.48 4.88 -6.92
N GLN A 66 21.43 5.40 -7.55
CA GLN A 66 20.56 6.39 -6.93
C GLN A 66 19.70 5.77 -5.82
N ALA A 67 19.13 4.60 -6.04
CA ALA A 67 18.36 3.88 -5.02
C ALA A 67 19.20 3.67 -3.75
N ALA A 68 20.48 3.35 -3.87
CA ALA A 68 21.41 3.19 -2.76
C ALA A 68 21.67 4.48 -1.94
N THR A 69 21.38 5.66 -2.49
CA THR A 69 21.49 6.95 -1.76
C THR A 69 20.26 7.26 -0.91
N LEU A 70 19.16 6.55 -1.14
CA LEU A 70 17.90 6.78 -0.44
C LEU A 70 17.97 6.19 0.98
N ARG A 71 17.15 6.72 1.89
CA ARG A 71 17.20 6.37 3.32
C ARG A 71 15.98 5.58 3.79
N LYS A 72 14.89 5.63 3.03
CA LYS A 72 13.60 5.00 3.38
C LYS A 72 12.72 4.79 2.15
N GLY A 73 11.54 4.22 2.33
CA GLY A 73 10.60 3.97 1.24
C GLY A 73 10.93 2.71 0.44
N PHE A 74 11.68 1.77 1.03
CA PHE A 74 12.02 0.48 0.43
C PHE A 74 10.93 -0.53 0.74
N ALA A 75 9.92 -0.60 -0.14
CA ALA A 75 8.88 -1.60 -0.02
C ALA A 75 9.33 -2.92 -0.65
N LYS A 76 8.89 -4.03 -0.06
CA LYS A 76 9.24 -5.40 -0.44
C LYS A 76 8.00 -6.18 -0.85
N PRO A 77 8.14 -7.30 -1.58
CA PRO A 77 7.03 -8.20 -1.86
C PRO A 77 6.19 -8.50 -0.62
N GLY A 78 4.87 -8.40 -0.77
CA GLY A 78 3.91 -8.61 0.30
C GLY A 78 3.61 -7.40 1.20
N ASP A 79 4.35 -6.30 1.09
CA ASP A 79 3.99 -5.06 1.80
C ASP A 79 2.67 -4.51 1.29
N VAL A 80 1.82 -4.04 2.20
CA VAL A 80 0.57 -3.38 1.88
C VAL A 80 0.82 -1.89 1.72
N LEU A 81 0.49 -1.34 0.55
CA LEU A 81 0.63 0.07 0.23
C LEU A 81 -0.66 0.82 0.54
N LEU A 82 -0.53 2.05 1.06
CA LEU A 82 -1.63 2.98 1.28
C LEU A 82 -1.20 4.39 0.90
N SER A 83 -1.87 5.01 -0.06
CA SER A 83 -1.62 6.41 -0.40
C SER A 83 -2.24 7.33 0.66
N HIS A 84 -1.46 8.30 1.15
CA HIS A 84 -1.83 9.14 2.29
C HIS A 84 -1.69 10.64 2.07
N LYS A 85 -1.33 11.04 0.84
CA LYS A 85 -1.14 12.46 0.49
C LYS A 85 -1.62 12.74 -0.92
N ALA A 86 -2.31 13.84 -1.10
CA ALA A 86 -2.95 14.29 -2.35
C ALA A 86 -4.07 13.35 -2.79
N THR A 87 -3.78 12.29 -3.54
CA THR A 87 -4.73 11.21 -3.82
C THR A 87 -4.60 10.16 -2.71
N ILE A 88 -5.52 10.19 -1.76
CA ILE A 88 -5.47 9.32 -0.58
C ILE A 88 -6.36 8.08 -0.73
N GLY A 89 -6.07 7.03 0.04
CA GLY A 89 -6.89 5.84 0.15
C GLY A 89 -6.67 4.77 -0.94
N ARG A 90 -5.77 4.98 -1.91
CA ARG A 90 -5.40 3.90 -2.84
C ARG A 90 -4.56 2.86 -2.14
N THR A 91 -4.86 1.58 -2.38
CA THR A 91 -4.16 0.45 -1.79
C THR A 91 -3.63 -0.50 -2.86
N ALA A 92 -2.58 -1.24 -2.54
CA ALA A 92 -2.10 -2.37 -3.31
C ALA A 92 -1.25 -3.27 -2.42
N ILE A 93 -0.97 -4.49 -2.87
CA ILE A 93 0.09 -5.33 -2.31
C ILE A 93 1.27 -5.29 -3.29
N VAL A 94 2.48 -5.13 -2.78
CA VAL A 94 3.70 -5.16 -3.59
C VAL A 94 3.86 -6.57 -4.18
N PRO A 95 3.91 -6.71 -5.52
CA PRO A 95 4.06 -8.01 -6.17
C PRO A 95 5.48 -8.56 -6.05
N ASN A 96 5.68 -9.81 -6.48
CA ASN A 96 6.95 -10.54 -6.34
C ASN A 96 7.95 -10.31 -7.50
N ASP A 97 7.64 -9.42 -8.45
CA ASP A 97 8.43 -9.20 -9.66
C ASP A 97 9.80 -8.56 -9.37
N PHE A 98 9.90 -7.82 -8.27
CA PHE A 98 11.12 -7.15 -7.83
C PHE A 98 11.36 -7.40 -6.34
N ASN A 99 12.61 -7.57 -5.95
CA ASN A 99 12.99 -7.73 -4.54
C ASN A 99 12.70 -6.48 -3.69
N THR A 100 12.68 -5.32 -4.34
CA THR A 100 12.44 -4.02 -3.70
C THR A 100 11.90 -3.04 -4.72
N ILE A 101 10.94 -2.23 -4.31
CA ILE A 101 10.48 -1.05 -5.04
C ILE A 101 10.65 0.19 -4.16
N ILE A 102 10.84 1.33 -4.77
CA ILE A 102 11.00 2.60 -4.05
C ILE A 102 9.68 3.38 -4.10
N LEU A 103 9.22 3.86 -2.96
CA LEU A 103 7.99 4.63 -2.85
C LEU A 103 8.27 6.14 -2.84
N THR A 104 7.37 6.90 -3.46
CA THR A 104 7.30 8.36 -3.26
C THR A 104 6.76 8.71 -1.87
N PRO A 105 6.97 9.96 -1.37
CA PRO A 105 6.47 10.39 -0.07
C PRO A 105 4.94 10.49 0.05
N GLN A 106 4.20 10.04 -0.93
CA GLN A 106 2.73 10.04 -0.95
C GLN A 106 2.15 8.68 -0.57
N ILE A 107 3.01 7.66 -0.49
CA ILE A 107 2.63 6.27 -0.24
C ILE A 107 3.36 5.78 1.00
N THR A 108 2.61 5.13 1.89
CA THR A 108 3.13 4.40 3.06
C THR A 108 3.06 2.91 2.77
N TYR A 109 4.09 2.14 3.15
CA TYR A 109 3.98 0.69 3.24
C TYR A 109 3.72 0.23 4.67
N TYR A 110 2.94 -0.85 4.79
CA TYR A 110 2.67 -1.58 6.01
C TYR A 110 3.18 -3.00 5.83
N ARG A 111 4.23 -3.37 6.55
CA ARG A 111 4.85 -4.71 6.51
C ARG A 111 4.32 -5.53 7.65
N VAL A 112 3.47 -6.50 7.31
CA VAL A 112 2.90 -7.40 8.29
C VAL A 112 3.92 -8.44 8.75
N LYS A 113 3.76 -8.88 9.99
CA LYS A 113 4.49 -9.96 10.60
C LYS A 113 3.53 -11.08 11.01
N LYS A 114 3.93 -11.93 11.94
CA LYS A 114 3.10 -13.04 12.42
C LYS A 114 1.77 -12.54 13.00
N GLY A 115 0.67 -13.15 12.59
CA GLY A 115 -0.67 -12.88 13.13
C GLY A 115 -1.54 -11.95 12.27
N ILE A 116 -0.99 -11.40 11.17
CA ILE A 116 -1.76 -10.61 10.20
C ILE A 116 -1.55 -11.16 8.79
N ASP A 117 -2.64 -11.47 8.08
CA ASP A 117 -2.63 -11.73 6.64
C ASP A 117 -2.58 -10.40 5.89
N ASN A 118 -1.61 -10.21 5.00
CA ASN A 118 -1.43 -8.94 4.27
C ASN A 118 -2.59 -8.65 3.31
N ARG A 119 -3.20 -9.68 2.72
CA ARG A 119 -4.37 -9.54 1.85
C ARG A 119 -5.58 -9.06 2.66
N PHE A 120 -5.77 -9.63 3.87
CA PHE A 120 -6.80 -9.16 4.78
C PHE A 120 -6.59 -7.69 5.14
N LEU A 121 -5.36 -7.28 5.50
CA LEU A 121 -5.06 -5.89 5.83
C LEU A 121 -5.34 -4.96 4.65
N LYS A 122 -5.01 -5.36 3.42
CA LYS A 122 -5.35 -4.60 2.21
C LYS A 122 -6.86 -4.44 2.06
N TYR A 123 -7.64 -5.51 2.21
CA TYR A 123 -9.11 -5.44 2.12
C TYR A 123 -9.73 -4.67 3.28
N TYR A 124 -9.14 -4.74 4.46
CA TYR A 124 -9.54 -3.88 5.57
C TYR A 124 -9.38 -2.40 5.21
N PHE A 125 -8.25 -2.03 4.62
CA PHE A 125 -8.01 -0.65 4.14
C PHE A 125 -8.97 -0.25 3.00
N ASP A 126 -9.40 -1.18 2.16
CA ASP A 126 -10.38 -0.92 1.09
C ASP A 126 -11.81 -0.81 1.62
N SER A 127 -12.08 -1.27 2.83
CA SER A 127 -13.43 -1.28 3.37
C SER A 127 -14.03 0.13 3.45
N PRO A 128 -15.34 0.31 3.16
CA PRO A 128 -15.98 1.63 3.22
C PRO A 128 -15.83 2.30 4.58
N ASN A 129 -15.85 1.53 5.66
CA ASN A 129 -15.70 2.03 7.02
C ASN A 129 -14.30 2.62 7.25
N PHE A 130 -13.24 1.90 6.84
CA PHE A 130 -11.89 2.41 6.96
C PHE A 130 -11.65 3.60 6.04
N GLN A 131 -12.10 3.53 4.79
CA GLN A 131 -11.96 4.64 3.82
C GLN A 131 -12.66 5.92 4.33
N SER A 132 -13.86 5.81 4.88
CA SER A 132 -14.57 6.94 5.47
C SER A 132 -13.79 7.54 6.64
N LEU A 133 -13.31 6.71 7.57
CA LEU A 133 -12.51 7.15 8.71
C LEU A 133 -11.20 7.79 8.25
N PHE A 134 -10.49 7.16 7.32
CA PHE A 134 -9.22 7.64 6.79
C PHE A 134 -9.35 8.99 6.10
N ASN A 135 -10.38 9.14 5.26
CA ASN A 135 -10.73 10.40 4.60
C ASN A 135 -11.03 11.51 5.61
N ASN A 136 -11.83 11.22 6.65
CA ASN A 136 -12.14 12.19 7.68
C ASN A 136 -10.89 12.67 8.43
N TRP A 137 -10.00 11.75 8.78
CA TRP A 137 -8.75 12.09 9.48
C TRP A 137 -7.75 12.84 8.59
N ALA A 138 -7.74 12.58 7.30
CA ALA A 138 -6.88 13.26 6.33
C ALA A 138 -7.38 14.67 5.93
N GLY A 139 -8.56 15.09 6.42
CA GLY A 139 -9.17 16.37 6.06
C GLY A 139 -9.71 16.37 4.63
N SER A 140 -10.50 15.34 4.29
CA SER A 140 -11.16 15.25 2.97
C SER A 140 -12.01 16.47 2.70
N GLY A 141 -11.90 17.03 1.49
CA GLY A 141 -12.49 18.31 1.11
C GLY A 141 -11.50 19.49 1.15
N SER A 142 -10.32 19.32 1.74
CA SER A 142 -9.22 20.28 1.58
C SER A 142 -8.47 19.98 0.28
N THR A 143 -7.92 21.01 -0.36
CA THR A 143 -7.08 20.91 -1.56
C THR A 143 -5.77 20.11 -1.30
N ARG A 144 -5.51 19.71 -0.07
CA ARG A 144 -4.27 19.03 0.37
C ARG A 144 -4.57 17.98 1.43
N ALA A 145 -5.42 17.00 1.11
CA ALA A 145 -5.65 15.85 1.99
C ALA A 145 -4.29 15.18 2.35
N TYR A 146 -4.06 14.97 3.66
CA TYR A 146 -2.81 14.41 4.16
C TYR A 146 -3.00 13.76 5.53
N LEU A 147 -2.53 12.53 5.67
CA LEU A 147 -2.44 11.84 6.95
C LEU A 147 -1.01 11.36 7.20
N GLY A 148 -0.22 12.12 7.94
CA GLY A 148 1.19 11.81 8.24
C GLY A 148 1.37 10.54 9.06
N ILE A 149 2.58 9.97 9.03
CA ILE A 149 2.94 8.69 9.68
C ILE A 149 2.56 8.67 11.17
N THR A 150 2.80 9.75 11.91
CA THR A 150 2.44 9.82 13.34
C THR A 150 0.94 9.68 13.58
N ALA A 151 0.11 10.24 12.69
CA ALA A 151 -1.33 10.07 12.77
C ALA A 151 -1.76 8.66 12.30
N GLN A 152 -1.09 8.11 11.28
CA GLN A 152 -1.34 6.74 10.81
C GLN A 152 -1.08 5.69 11.91
N ARG A 153 -0.14 5.91 12.83
CA ARG A 153 0.11 5.01 13.98
C ARG A 153 -1.09 4.91 14.92
N LYS A 154 -1.98 5.89 14.92
CA LYS A 154 -3.22 5.90 15.72
C LYS A 154 -4.43 5.29 15.01
N LEU A 155 -4.32 4.95 13.72
CA LEU A 155 -5.42 4.35 12.96
C LEU A 155 -5.88 3.06 13.63
N PRO A 156 -7.21 2.87 13.78
CA PRO A 156 -7.75 1.63 14.30
C PRO A 156 -7.69 0.54 13.23
N ILE A 157 -7.25 -0.64 13.63
CA ILE A 157 -7.28 -1.88 12.85
C ILE A 157 -8.10 -2.91 13.63
N ILE A 158 -9.10 -3.48 12.99
CA ILE A 158 -9.94 -4.51 13.60
C ILE A 158 -9.55 -5.86 12.98
N LEU A 159 -9.08 -6.78 13.81
CA LEU A 159 -8.56 -8.08 13.39
C LEU A 159 -9.39 -9.20 14.00
N PRO A 160 -9.91 -10.13 13.17
CA PRO A 160 -10.31 -11.47 13.63
C PRO A 160 -9.09 -12.34 13.91
N GLU A 161 -9.30 -13.57 14.37
CA GLU A 161 -8.24 -14.56 14.46
C GLU A 161 -7.67 -14.86 13.04
N LEU A 162 -6.40 -15.25 12.96
CA LEU A 162 -5.66 -15.37 11.69
C LEU A 162 -6.37 -16.28 10.67
N ASP A 163 -6.90 -17.42 11.11
CA ASP A 163 -7.62 -18.35 10.23
C ASP A 163 -8.85 -17.73 9.58
N GLU A 164 -9.52 -16.81 10.27
CA GLU A 164 -10.65 -16.07 9.75
C GLU A 164 -10.20 -14.97 8.77
N GLN A 165 -9.08 -14.30 9.08
CA GLN A 165 -8.46 -13.35 8.14
C GLN A 165 -8.14 -14.01 6.81
N ILE A 166 -7.51 -15.19 6.83
CA ILE A 166 -7.15 -15.98 5.64
C ILE A 166 -8.40 -16.34 4.84
N LYS A 167 -9.45 -16.88 5.48
CA LYS A 167 -10.69 -17.24 4.80
C LYS A 167 -11.36 -16.05 4.11
N ILE A 168 -11.41 -14.90 4.79
CA ILE A 168 -11.97 -13.66 4.21
C ILE A 168 -11.11 -13.23 3.01
N ALA A 169 -9.79 -13.22 3.18
CA ALA A 169 -8.85 -12.83 2.14
C ALA A 169 -8.93 -13.76 0.91
N ASP A 170 -9.06 -15.07 1.10
CA ASP A 170 -9.20 -16.04 0.01
C ASP A 170 -10.46 -15.81 -0.82
N ILE A 171 -11.59 -15.50 -0.17
CA ILE A 171 -12.84 -15.20 -0.88
C ILE A 171 -12.68 -13.91 -1.70
N LEU A 172 -12.18 -12.83 -1.07
CA LEU A 172 -12.07 -11.53 -1.73
C LEU A 172 -11.04 -11.54 -2.84
N SER A 173 -9.87 -12.19 -2.65
CA SER A 173 -8.85 -12.30 -3.69
C SER A 173 -9.34 -13.11 -4.90
N SER A 174 -10.13 -14.16 -4.67
CA SER A 174 -10.72 -14.93 -5.79
C SER A 174 -11.71 -14.11 -6.63
N LEU A 175 -12.40 -13.15 -6.01
CA LEU A 175 -13.28 -12.22 -6.71
C LEU A 175 -12.47 -11.17 -7.50
N ASP A 176 -11.44 -10.59 -6.87
CA ASP A 176 -10.55 -9.63 -7.53
C ASP A 176 -9.86 -10.26 -8.77
N GLU A 177 -9.39 -11.51 -8.65
CA GLU A 177 -8.79 -12.24 -9.78
C GLU A 177 -9.79 -12.43 -10.95
N LYS A 178 -11.05 -12.74 -10.65
CA LYS A 178 -12.09 -12.84 -11.68
C LYS A 178 -12.38 -11.51 -12.34
N ILE A 179 -12.46 -10.44 -11.56
CA ILE A 179 -12.66 -9.07 -12.08
C ILE A 179 -11.48 -8.70 -12.99
N HIS A 180 -10.26 -8.98 -12.55
CA HIS A 180 -9.06 -8.68 -13.33
C HIS A 180 -9.05 -9.43 -14.67
N LYS A 181 -9.28 -10.74 -14.65
CA LYS A 181 -9.38 -11.57 -15.87
C LYS A 181 -10.48 -11.11 -16.82
N ASN A 182 -11.66 -10.74 -16.28
CA ASN A 182 -12.73 -10.23 -17.12
C ASN A 182 -12.36 -8.90 -17.78
N ASN A 183 -11.67 -8.02 -17.07
CA ASN A 183 -11.18 -6.75 -17.64
C ASN A 183 -10.12 -6.99 -18.72
N GLU A 184 -9.20 -7.94 -18.54
CA GLU A 184 -8.24 -8.33 -19.57
C GLU A 184 -8.94 -8.87 -20.83
N ILE A 185 -9.92 -9.75 -20.67
CA ILE A 185 -10.71 -10.29 -21.78
C ILE A 185 -11.42 -9.14 -22.52
N ASN A 186 -12.10 -8.27 -21.81
CA ASN A 186 -12.81 -7.15 -22.40
C ASN A 186 -11.87 -6.20 -23.18
N ASN A 187 -10.70 -5.91 -22.65
CA ASN A 187 -9.71 -5.07 -23.33
C ASN A 187 -9.19 -5.73 -24.61
N ASN A 188 -9.02 -7.06 -24.60
CA ASN A 188 -8.58 -7.81 -25.79
C ASN A 188 -9.69 -7.95 -26.86
N LEU A 189 -10.96 -7.85 -26.47
CA LEU A 189 -12.08 -7.91 -27.42
C LEU A 189 -12.34 -6.58 -28.14
N VAL A 190 -11.84 -5.47 -27.60
CA VAL A 190 -12.03 -4.12 -28.13
C VAL A 190 -10.83 -3.66 -28.98
N ALA A 191 -9.71 -4.38 -28.91
CA ALA A 191 -8.49 -4.12 -29.70
C ALA A 191 -8.55 -4.86 -31.03
#